data_0366e3bc22d41706ae2c11a452f14847
#
_entry.id   0366e3bc22d41706ae2c11a452f14847
#
_cell.length_a   1.000
_cell.length_b   1.000
_cell.length_c   1.000
_cell.angle_alpha   90.00
_cell.angle_beta   90.00
_cell.angle_gamma   90.00
#
_symmetry.space_group_name_H-M   'P 1'
#
loop_
_entity.id
_entity.type
_entity.pdbx_description
1 polymer ?
#
loop_
_entity_poly.entity_id
_entity_poly.type
_entity_poly.pdbx_seq_one_letter_code
_entity_poly.pdbx_strand_id
1 'polypeptide(L)'
;MKPLLAAALAPFFLSVAFAQTTGGGTRTILFFGDSITAGYGLEDPAAEAYPAAIQAKIDAAGLPWRVVNAGLSGDTTSGGLRRVDWILRQPVDIFVVALGGNDGLRGVAPSVVRANLEAIIDRVRERRPSARVVIAGMRMFTNMGEEYTKSFAAVFPEVAAREKIPLVPFLLEGVGGRPELNQGDGMHPTAAGDLIVADNVWRVVRPLLSEP
;
A
#
# COMPACT_ATOMS: atom_id res chain seq x y z
N MET A 1 -38.84 32.76 71.13
CA MET A 1 -39.02 32.43 69.68
C MET A 1 -37.65 32.40 69.03
N LYS A 2 -37.18 31.23 68.67
CA LYS A 2 -35.89 31.06 67.94
C LYS A 2 -36.19 30.79 66.44
N PRO A 3 -35.51 31.43 65.48
CA PRO A 3 -35.72 31.12 64.09
C PRO A 3 -34.98 29.87 63.74
N LEU A 4 -35.62 28.93 62.97
CA LEU A 4 -35.03 27.80 62.31
C LEU A 4 -34.29 28.28 61.03
N LEU A 5 -33.01 27.97 60.97
CA LEU A 5 -32.23 28.05 59.71
C LEU A 5 -32.54 26.83 58.88
N ALA A 6 -33.14 27.02 57.74
CA ALA A 6 -33.29 26.00 56.72
C ALA A 6 -32.00 25.94 55.84
N ALA A 7 -31.27 24.85 55.92
CA ALA A 7 -30.12 24.60 55.04
C ALA A 7 -30.62 24.02 53.69
N ALA A 8 -30.45 24.79 52.63
CA ALA A 8 -30.74 24.33 51.29
C ALA A 8 -29.56 23.48 50.77
N LEU A 9 -29.79 22.18 50.56
CA LEU A 9 -28.87 21.31 49.83
C LEU A 9 -29.05 21.56 48.31
N ALA A 10 -28.00 22.09 47.68
CA ALA A 10 -27.94 22.17 46.24
C ALA A 10 -27.47 20.81 45.66
N PRO A 11 -28.15 20.25 44.65
CA PRO A 11 -27.69 19.02 44.03
C PRO A 11 -26.49 19.29 43.11
N PHE A 12 -25.39 18.60 43.40
CA PHE A 12 -24.18 18.59 42.59
C PHE A 12 -24.41 17.67 41.38
N PHE A 13 -24.74 18.23 40.23
CA PHE A 13 -24.79 17.45 38.98
C PHE A 13 -23.37 17.21 38.48
N LEU A 14 -22.90 15.98 38.67
CA LEU A 14 -21.67 15.50 38.07
C LEU A 14 -21.92 15.27 36.55
N SER A 15 -21.55 16.25 35.72
CA SER A 15 -21.58 16.08 34.26
C SER A 15 -20.49 15.10 33.83
N VAL A 16 -20.87 13.86 33.62
CA VAL A 16 -20.00 12.88 32.94
C VAL A 16 -19.97 13.27 31.47
N ALA A 17 -18.89 13.92 31.05
CA ALA A 17 -18.61 14.14 29.63
C ALA A 17 -18.33 12.80 28.97
N PHE A 18 -19.32 12.24 28.29
CA PHE A 18 -19.07 11.17 27.33
C PHE A 18 -18.23 11.76 26.19
N ALA A 19 -16.95 11.38 26.13
CA ALA A 19 -16.16 11.60 24.94
C ALA A 19 -16.87 10.82 23.82
N GLN A 20 -17.55 11.53 22.92
CA GLN A 20 -18.01 10.95 21.66
C GLN A 20 -16.76 10.51 20.91
N THR A 21 -16.45 9.22 20.95
CA THR A 21 -15.58 8.60 19.97
C THR A 21 -16.28 8.80 18.63
N THR A 22 -15.80 9.75 17.84
CA THR A 22 -16.18 9.88 16.44
C THR A 22 -15.91 8.53 15.80
N GLY A 23 -16.96 7.79 15.49
CA GLY A 23 -16.91 6.46 14.90
C GLY A 23 -16.36 6.52 13.48
N GLY A 24 -15.07 6.74 13.35
CA GLY A 24 -14.34 6.50 12.11
C GLY A 24 -14.24 5.00 11.92
N GLY A 25 -15.00 4.44 10.96
CA GLY A 25 -14.86 3.04 10.59
C GLY A 25 -13.41 2.72 10.21
N THR A 26 -12.99 1.47 10.37
CA THR A 26 -11.65 1.01 9.98
C THR A 26 -11.39 1.32 8.51
N ARG A 27 -10.38 2.14 8.22
CA ARG A 27 -9.97 2.54 6.86
C ARG A 27 -9.20 1.40 6.20
N THR A 28 -9.16 1.40 4.88
CA THR A 28 -8.55 0.30 4.11
C THR A 28 -7.39 0.80 3.25
N ILE A 29 -6.22 0.17 3.42
CA ILE A 29 -5.12 0.23 2.46
C ILE A 29 -5.11 -1.05 1.64
N LEU A 30 -5.14 -0.92 0.31
CA LEU A 30 -5.16 -2.03 -0.62
C LEU A 30 -3.87 -2.06 -1.43
N PHE A 31 -3.17 -3.20 -1.39
CA PHE A 31 -1.98 -3.46 -2.18
C PHE A 31 -2.35 -4.22 -3.45
N PHE A 32 -2.29 -3.54 -4.58
CA PHE A 32 -2.62 -4.05 -5.90
C PHE A 32 -1.34 -4.36 -6.66
N GLY A 33 -0.96 -5.63 -6.72
CA GLY A 33 0.34 -6.02 -7.24
C GLY A 33 0.35 -7.41 -7.87
N ASP A 34 1.56 -7.90 -8.08
CA ASP A 34 1.85 -9.21 -8.68
C ASP A 34 2.25 -10.26 -7.63
N SER A 35 3.16 -11.17 -8.00
CA SER A 35 3.65 -12.25 -7.14
C SER A 35 4.39 -11.76 -5.89
N ILE A 36 5.09 -10.63 -5.96
CA ILE A 36 5.79 -10.06 -4.80
C ILE A 36 4.75 -9.62 -3.76
N THR A 37 3.70 -8.97 -4.20
CA THR A 37 2.58 -8.56 -3.32
C THR A 37 1.82 -9.77 -2.78
N ALA A 38 1.60 -10.80 -3.63
CA ALA A 38 0.91 -12.02 -3.23
C ALA A 38 1.70 -12.85 -2.21
N GLY A 39 3.02 -12.66 -2.10
CA GLY A 39 3.90 -13.48 -1.26
C GLY A 39 4.19 -14.85 -1.89
N TYR A 40 4.42 -14.88 -3.20
CA TYR A 40 4.70 -16.13 -3.92
C TYR A 40 5.89 -16.86 -3.33
N GLY A 41 5.72 -18.16 -3.09
CA GLY A 41 6.75 -19.07 -2.59
C GLY A 41 7.07 -18.95 -1.09
N LEU A 42 6.42 -18.04 -0.36
CA LEU A 42 6.48 -18.01 1.11
C LEU A 42 5.70 -19.18 1.71
N GLU A 43 6.09 -19.62 2.90
CA GLU A 43 5.41 -20.72 3.60
C GLU A 43 4.00 -20.31 4.04
N ASP A 44 3.86 -19.11 4.61
CA ASP A 44 2.57 -18.50 4.96
C ASP A 44 2.49 -17.08 4.41
N PRO A 45 2.05 -16.90 3.15
CA PRO A 45 1.93 -15.58 2.55
C PRO A 45 1.00 -14.63 3.32
N ALA A 46 0.02 -15.17 4.07
CA ALA A 46 -0.90 -14.36 4.86
C ALA A 46 -0.23 -13.72 6.08
N ALA A 47 0.86 -14.30 6.58
CA ALA A 47 1.64 -13.80 7.70
C ALA A 47 2.97 -13.15 7.27
N GLU A 48 3.58 -13.62 6.18
CA GLU A 48 4.98 -13.32 5.82
C GLU A 48 5.14 -12.31 4.68
N ALA A 49 4.14 -12.18 3.78
CA ALA A 49 4.22 -11.23 2.68
C ALA A 49 4.28 -9.78 3.20
N TYR A 50 4.96 -8.90 2.48
CA TYR A 50 5.14 -7.50 2.92
C TYR A 50 3.83 -6.77 3.27
N PRO A 51 2.65 -7.03 2.64
CA PRO A 51 1.40 -6.42 3.10
C PRO A 51 0.99 -6.87 4.51
N ALA A 52 1.27 -8.12 4.89
CA ALA A 52 1.03 -8.61 6.26
C ALA A 52 1.98 -7.92 7.26
N ALA A 53 3.25 -7.76 6.90
CA ALA A 53 4.20 -7.01 7.72
C ALA A 53 3.79 -5.52 7.88
N ILE A 54 3.18 -4.91 6.86
CA ILE A 54 2.57 -3.57 6.97
C ILE A 54 1.39 -3.58 7.95
N GLN A 55 0.52 -4.61 7.92
CA GLN A 55 -0.56 -4.73 8.91
C GLN A 55 -0.01 -4.79 10.33
N ALA A 56 1.02 -5.60 10.57
CA ALA A 56 1.67 -5.67 11.88
C ALA A 56 2.21 -4.31 12.36
N LYS A 57 2.78 -3.51 11.46
CA LYS A 57 3.24 -2.13 11.76
C LYS A 57 2.07 -1.18 12.09
N ILE A 58 0.96 -1.31 11.39
CA ILE A 58 -0.29 -0.56 11.63
C ILE A 58 -0.83 -0.89 13.01
N ASP A 59 -0.92 -2.17 13.35
CA ASP A 59 -1.43 -2.66 14.64
C ASP A 59 -0.54 -2.19 15.80
N ALA A 60 0.77 -2.33 15.64
CA ALA A 60 1.75 -1.83 16.62
C ALA A 60 1.68 -0.31 16.84
N ALA A 61 1.26 0.44 15.82
CA ALA A 61 1.06 1.88 15.91
C ALA A 61 -0.34 2.28 16.41
N GLY A 62 -1.23 1.32 16.69
CA GLY A 62 -2.60 1.56 17.15
C GLY A 62 -3.48 2.31 16.14
N LEU A 63 -3.21 2.17 14.84
CA LEU A 63 -3.91 2.90 13.79
C LEU A 63 -5.15 2.12 13.32
N PRO A 64 -6.32 2.79 13.11
CA PRO A 64 -7.57 2.14 12.72
C PRO A 64 -7.60 1.81 11.22
N TRP A 65 -6.62 1.05 10.73
CA TRP A 65 -6.49 0.66 9.34
C TRP A 65 -6.39 -0.85 9.18
N ARG A 66 -6.93 -1.35 8.09
CA ARG A 66 -6.76 -2.74 7.66
C ARG A 66 -6.06 -2.80 6.31
N VAL A 67 -5.23 -3.81 6.14
CA VAL A 67 -4.58 -4.12 4.88
C VAL A 67 -5.41 -5.13 4.08
N VAL A 68 -5.52 -4.89 2.78
CA VAL A 68 -6.03 -5.86 1.80
C VAL A 68 -4.90 -6.18 0.83
N ASN A 69 -4.48 -7.44 0.81
CA ASN A 69 -3.56 -7.96 -0.19
C ASN A 69 -4.36 -8.38 -1.43
N ALA A 70 -4.18 -7.66 -2.54
CA ALA A 70 -4.76 -7.94 -3.84
C ALA A 70 -3.68 -8.28 -4.88
N GLY A 71 -2.59 -8.92 -4.45
CA GLY A 71 -1.55 -9.47 -5.31
C GLY A 71 -2.07 -10.65 -6.12
N LEU A 72 -1.61 -10.76 -7.38
CA LEU A 72 -1.91 -11.87 -8.27
C LEU A 72 -0.62 -12.29 -8.99
N SER A 73 -0.11 -13.48 -8.68
CA SER A 73 1.14 -13.97 -9.27
C SER A 73 1.09 -13.99 -10.79
N GLY A 74 2.16 -13.48 -11.42
CA GLY A 74 2.28 -13.39 -12.87
C GLY A 74 1.55 -12.20 -13.51
N ASP A 75 0.86 -11.36 -12.71
CA ASP A 75 0.11 -10.23 -13.24
C ASP A 75 1.03 -9.15 -13.84
N THR A 76 0.56 -8.56 -14.92
CA THR A 76 1.20 -7.44 -15.62
C THR A 76 0.38 -6.18 -15.41
N THR A 77 0.89 -5.03 -15.82
CA THR A 77 0.10 -3.78 -15.84
C THR A 77 -1.16 -3.93 -16.68
N SER A 78 -1.07 -4.66 -17.80
CA SER A 78 -2.22 -4.97 -18.67
C SER A 78 -3.24 -5.90 -17.97
N GLY A 79 -2.76 -6.89 -17.22
CA GLY A 79 -3.61 -7.78 -16.41
C GLY A 79 -4.30 -7.00 -15.29
N GLY A 80 -3.55 -6.18 -14.57
CA GLY A 80 -4.07 -5.29 -13.55
C GLY A 80 -5.17 -4.37 -14.09
N LEU A 81 -4.95 -3.74 -15.24
CA LEU A 81 -5.96 -2.87 -15.87
C LEU A 81 -7.28 -3.60 -16.15
N ARG A 82 -7.24 -4.90 -16.51
CA ARG A 82 -8.45 -5.69 -16.73
C ARG A 82 -9.22 -6.03 -15.46
N ARG A 83 -8.55 -6.11 -14.29
CA ARG A 83 -9.18 -6.53 -13.03
C ARG A 83 -9.41 -5.39 -12.03
N VAL A 84 -8.86 -4.20 -12.25
CA VAL A 84 -8.92 -3.09 -11.29
C VAL A 84 -10.37 -2.70 -10.95
N ASP A 85 -11.27 -2.67 -11.92
CA ASP A 85 -12.68 -2.35 -11.67
C ASP A 85 -13.37 -3.35 -10.73
N TRP A 86 -12.99 -4.62 -10.78
CA TRP A 86 -13.51 -5.64 -9.87
C TRP A 86 -12.98 -5.44 -8.45
N ILE A 87 -11.69 -5.17 -8.32
CA ILE A 87 -11.03 -4.88 -7.04
C ILE A 87 -11.64 -3.64 -6.38
N LEU A 88 -11.96 -2.61 -7.16
CA LEU A 88 -12.53 -1.36 -6.67
C LEU A 88 -14.01 -1.45 -6.24
N ARG A 89 -14.64 -2.63 -6.28
CA ARG A 89 -15.98 -2.82 -5.71
C ARG A 89 -15.99 -2.69 -4.19
N GLN A 90 -14.88 -3.04 -3.52
CA GLN A 90 -14.73 -2.87 -2.08
C GLN A 90 -14.27 -1.44 -1.72
N PRO A 91 -14.53 -0.96 -0.50
CA PRO A 91 -14.00 0.32 -0.01
C PRO A 91 -12.48 0.32 -0.01
N VAL A 92 -11.89 1.44 -0.46
CA VAL A 92 -10.44 1.66 -0.48
C VAL A 92 -10.19 3.13 -0.14
N ASP A 93 -9.32 3.39 0.83
CA ASP A 93 -8.89 4.73 1.24
C ASP A 93 -7.47 5.05 0.75
N ILE A 94 -6.60 4.02 0.70
CA ILE A 94 -5.28 4.10 0.06
C ILE A 94 -5.14 2.92 -0.90
N PHE A 95 -4.77 3.21 -2.14
CA PHE A 95 -4.53 2.22 -3.19
C PHE A 95 -3.05 2.25 -3.58
N VAL A 96 -2.33 1.18 -3.28
CA VAL A 96 -0.91 1.04 -3.64
C VAL A 96 -0.82 0.17 -4.89
N VAL A 97 -0.40 0.75 -6.02
CA VAL A 97 -0.15 -0.02 -7.25
C VAL A 97 1.32 -0.45 -7.30
N ALA A 98 1.54 -1.76 -7.30
CA ALA A 98 2.85 -2.43 -7.29
C ALA A 98 2.92 -3.46 -8.42
N LEU A 99 2.82 -2.99 -9.65
CA LEU A 99 2.83 -3.77 -10.88
C LEU A 99 3.94 -3.30 -11.82
N GLY A 100 4.33 -4.16 -12.74
CA GLY A 100 5.31 -3.87 -13.78
C GLY A 100 6.47 -4.85 -13.80
N GLY A 101 6.73 -5.58 -12.71
CA GLY A 101 7.79 -6.58 -12.67
C GLY A 101 7.68 -7.59 -13.81
N ASN A 102 6.50 -8.16 -14.01
CA ASN A 102 6.23 -9.11 -15.09
C ASN A 102 6.25 -8.50 -16.49
N ASP A 103 5.87 -7.21 -16.62
CA ASP A 103 6.02 -6.47 -17.88
C ASP A 103 7.50 -6.36 -18.24
N GLY A 104 8.32 -5.94 -17.30
CA GLY A 104 9.75 -5.81 -17.47
C GLY A 104 10.40 -7.12 -17.87
N LEU A 105 10.14 -8.22 -17.15
CA LEU A 105 10.67 -9.55 -17.44
C LEU A 105 10.27 -10.07 -18.85
N ARG A 106 9.14 -9.63 -19.39
CA ARG A 106 8.64 -9.98 -20.72
C ARG A 106 9.06 -8.99 -21.80
N GLY A 107 9.87 -7.99 -21.48
CA GLY A 107 10.33 -6.98 -22.45
C GLY A 107 9.20 -6.09 -22.99
N VAL A 108 8.12 -5.89 -22.24
CA VAL A 108 7.03 -4.99 -22.64
C VAL A 108 7.57 -3.57 -22.76
N ALA A 109 7.20 -2.87 -23.83
CA ALA A 109 7.65 -1.50 -24.05
C ALA A 109 7.30 -0.58 -22.87
N PRO A 110 8.25 0.22 -22.34
CA PRO A 110 8.02 1.11 -21.20
C PRO A 110 6.83 2.09 -21.40
N SER A 111 6.57 2.49 -22.65
CA SER A 111 5.40 3.32 -22.98
C SER A 111 4.07 2.61 -22.73
N VAL A 112 3.99 1.30 -22.95
CA VAL A 112 2.80 0.49 -22.67
C VAL A 112 2.60 0.35 -21.16
N VAL A 113 3.69 0.07 -20.42
CA VAL A 113 3.65 -0.01 -18.95
C VAL A 113 3.14 1.32 -18.36
N ARG A 114 3.67 2.45 -18.84
CA ARG A 114 3.23 3.79 -18.45
C ARG A 114 1.74 3.98 -18.69
N ALA A 115 1.27 3.76 -19.91
CA ALA A 115 -0.13 3.97 -20.27
C ALA A 115 -1.08 3.11 -19.43
N ASN A 116 -0.71 1.85 -19.13
CA ASN A 116 -1.51 0.99 -18.28
C ASN A 116 -1.55 1.46 -16.82
N LEU A 117 -0.41 1.90 -16.26
CA LEU A 117 -0.35 2.43 -14.89
C LEU A 117 -1.19 3.71 -14.76
N GLU A 118 -1.08 4.64 -15.72
CA GLU A 118 -1.92 5.85 -15.78
C GLU A 118 -3.41 5.48 -15.85
N ALA A 119 -3.79 4.55 -16.73
CA ALA A 119 -5.18 4.10 -16.84
C ALA A 119 -5.70 3.42 -15.55
N ILE A 120 -4.86 2.65 -14.83
CA ILE A 120 -5.22 2.09 -13.52
C ILE A 120 -5.49 3.22 -12.52
N ILE A 121 -4.61 4.23 -12.46
CA ILE A 121 -4.76 5.38 -11.56
C ILE A 121 -6.05 6.14 -11.87
N ASP A 122 -6.35 6.37 -13.14
CA ASP A 122 -7.60 7.01 -13.58
C ASP A 122 -8.83 6.22 -13.12
N ARG A 123 -8.82 4.88 -13.27
CA ARG A 123 -9.91 4.03 -12.77
C ARG A 123 -10.10 4.13 -11.26
N VAL A 124 -9.00 4.21 -10.51
CA VAL A 124 -9.09 4.41 -9.05
C VAL A 124 -9.76 5.74 -8.74
N ARG A 125 -9.36 6.84 -9.39
CA ARG A 125 -9.94 8.18 -9.20
C ARG A 125 -11.41 8.25 -9.58
N GLU A 126 -11.78 7.61 -10.69
CA GLU A 126 -13.18 7.53 -11.14
C GLU A 126 -14.06 6.76 -10.14
N ARG A 127 -13.60 5.61 -9.65
CA ARG A 127 -14.38 4.71 -8.80
C ARG A 127 -14.31 5.04 -7.32
N ARG A 128 -13.20 5.63 -6.89
CA ARG A 128 -12.88 5.96 -5.49
C ARG A 128 -12.24 7.36 -5.41
N PRO A 129 -13.00 8.44 -5.64
CA PRO A 129 -12.46 9.82 -5.73
C PRO A 129 -11.72 10.28 -4.46
N SER A 130 -12.09 9.73 -3.30
CA SER A 130 -11.44 10.02 -2.02
C SER A 130 -10.20 9.16 -1.75
N ALA A 131 -9.97 8.11 -2.53
CA ALA A 131 -8.82 7.24 -2.31
C ALA A 131 -7.51 7.92 -2.73
N ARG A 132 -6.50 7.82 -1.88
CA ARG A 132 -5.15 8.25 -2.22
C ARG A 132 -4.43 7.11 -2.94
N VAL A 133 -3.73 7.46 -4.01
CA VAL A 133 -2.96 6.49 -4.80
C VAL A 133 -1.49 6.63 -4.46
N VAL A 134 -0.80 5.49 -4.34
CA VAL A 134 0.66 5.38 -4.20
C VAL A 134 1.15 4.45 -5.30
N ILE A 135 2.27 4.77 -5.94
CA ILE A 135 2.91 3.88 -6.90
C ILE A 135 4.22 3.32 -6.33
N ALA A 136 4.45 2.01 -6.52
CA ALA A 136 5.70 1.36 -6.19
C ALA A 136 6.55 1.17 -7.45
N GLY A 137 7.76 1.72 -7.43
CA GLY A 137 8.70 1.62 -8.53
C GLY A 137 9.34 0.24 -8.64
N MET A 138 9.67 -0.14 -9.87
CA MET A 138 10.34 -1.40 -10.20
C MET A 138 11.57 -1.14 -11.07
N ARG A 139 12.58 -1.98 -10.95
CA ARG A 139 13.78 -1.97 -11.79
C ARG A 139 14.00 -3.35 -12.39
N MET A 140 14.62 -3.39 -13.55
CA MET A 140 14.96 -4.64 -14.24
C MET A 140 16.43 -4.99 -14.08
N PHE A 141 16.73 -6.26 -14.31
CA PHE A 141 18.09 -6.79 -14.33
C PHE A 141 18.90 -6.14 -15.44
N THR A 142 20.18 -5.90 -15.18
CA THR A 142 21.10 -5.21 -16.11
C THR A 142 21.34 -5.96 -17.42
N ASN A 143 21.15 -7.28 -17.43
CA ASN A 143 21.30 -8.13 -18.62
C ASN A 143 20.21 -7.92 -19.69
N MET A 144 19.17 -7.12 -19.40
CA MET A 144 18.11 -6.77 -20.38
C MET A 144 18.47 -5.61 -21.31
N GLY A 145 19.69 -5.10 -21.22
CA GLY A 145 20.19 -3.97 -21.98
C GLY A 145 19.98 -2.63 -21.26
N GLU A 146 20.97 -1.76 -21.37
CA GLU A 146 21.03 -0.51 -20.60
C GLU A 146 19.91 0.45 -20.99
N GLU A 147 19.61 0.60 -22.26
CA GLU A 147 18.56 1.47 -22.77
C GLU A 147 17.19 1.07 -22.22
N TYR A 148 16.87 -0.23 -22.30
CA TYR A 148 15.61 -0.76 -21.78
C TYR A 148 15.50 -0.59 -20.28
N THR A 149 16.52 -0.97 -19.52
CA THR A 149 16.48 -0.91 -18.05
C THR A 149 16.35 0.52 -17.54
N LYS A 150 17.03 1.48 -18.16
CA LYS A 150 16.90 2.91 -17.85
C LYS A 150 15.48 3.43 -18.17
N SER A 151 15.01 3.16 -19.40
CA SER A 151 13.68 3.60 -19.84
C SER A 151 12.57 2.97 -19.00
N PHE A 152 12.70 1.71 -18.63
CA PHE A 152 11.75 1.02 -17.78
C PHE A 152 11.73 1.63 -16.35
N ALA A 153 12.88 1.82 -15.75
CA ALA A 153 12.99 2.39 -14.41
C ALA A 153 12.44 3.84 -14.34
N ALA A 154 12.55 4.60 -15.42
CA ALA A 154 12.05 5.98 -15.52
C ALA A 154 10.50 6.07 -15.53
N VAL A 155 9.79 5.00 -15.93
CA VAL A 155 8.32 5.00 -16.00
C VAL A 155 7.69 5.41 -14.67
N PHE A 156 8.14 4.83 -13.57
CA PHE A 156 7.49 5.00 -12.27
C PHE A 156 7.62 6.42 -11.70
N PRO A 157 8.80 7.03 -11.64
CA PRO A 157 8.93 8.42 -11.18
C PRO A 157 8.25 9.40 -12.14
N GLU A 158 8.22 9.15 -13.45
CA GLU A 158 7.52 9.99 -14.41
C GLU A 158 6.00 9.94 -14.20
N VAL A 159 5.42 8.74 -14.02
CA VAL A 159 4.01 8.58 -13.67
C VAL A 159 3.72 9.25 -12.33
N ALA A 160 4.52 9.01 -11.29
CA ALA A 160 4.33 9.61 -9.98
C ALA A 160 4.32 11.15 -10.05
N ALA A 161 5.26 11.74 -10.79
CA ALA A 161 5.36 13.19 -10.96
C ALA A 161 4.18 13.77 -11.75
N ARG A 162 3.80 13.14 -12.86
CA ARG A 162 2.67 13.53 -13.70
C ARG A 162 1.35 13.47 -12.94
N GLU A 163 1.13 12.38 -12.23
CA GLU A 163 -0.09 12.12 -11.46
C GLU A 163 -0.09 12.78 -10.08
N LYS A 164 1.03 13.39 -9.67
CA LYS A 164 1.23 14.05 -8.36
C LYS A 164 0.89 13.12 -7.19
N ILE A 165 1.37 11.88 -7.27
CA ILE A 165 1.16 10.85 -6.25
C ILE A 165 2.49 10.43 -5.60
N PRO A 166 2.45 9.94 -4.34
CA PRO A 166 3.62 9.41 -3.66
C PRO A 166 4.22 8.21 -4.41
N LEU A 167 5.55 8.12 -4.38
CA LEU A 167 6.33 7.05 -5.00
C LEU A 167 7.12 6.29 -3.93
N VAL A 168 7.03 4.96 -3.93
CA VAL A 168 8.07 4.10 -3.37
C VAL A 168 9.14 3.95 -4.46
N PRO A 169 10.34 4.53 -4.30
CA PRO A 169 11.28 4.68 -5.43
C PRO A 169 11.71 3.35 -6.07
N PHE A 170 11.90 2.33 -5.25
CA PHE A 170 12.13 0.96 -5.68
C PHE A 170 11.59 -0.01 -4.63
N LEU A 171 10.63 -0.84 -5.01
CA LEU A 171 9.95 -1.77 -4.08
C LEU A 171 10.97 -2.71 -3.41
N LEU A 172 11.91 -3.26 -4.18
CA LEU A 172 12.92 -4.22 -3.75
C LEU A 172 14.26 -3.57 -3.33
N GLU A 173 14.26 -2.29 -2.92
CA GLU A 173 15.49 -1.64 -2.44
C GLU A 173 16.07 -2.41 -1.25
N GLY A 174 17.36 -2.72 -1.33
CA GLY A 174 18.06 -3.51 -0.31
C GLY A 174 17.78 -5.02 -0.34
N VAL A 175 16.92 -5.49 -1.24
CA VAL A 175 16.55 -6.92 -1.40
C VAL A 175 16.97 -7.45 -2.76
N GLY A 176 16.64 -6.73 -3.82
CA GLY A 176 16.92 -7.17 -5.19
C GLY A 176 18.38 -7.48 -5.41
N GLY A 177 18.66 -8.67 -5.97
CA GLY A 177 20.01 -9.14 -6.25
C GLY A 177 20.80 -9.66 -5.04
N ARG A 178 20.19 -9.80 -3.87
CA ARG A 178 20.81 -10.39 -2.67
C ARG A 178 20.30 -11.82 -2.47
N PRO A 179 21.15 -12.85 -2.70
CA PRO A 179 20.72 -14.26 -2.62
C PRO A 179 20.10 -14.63 -1.27
N GLU A 180 20.62 -14.07 -0.16
CA GLU A 180 20.16 -14.35 1.19
C GLU A 180 18.77 -13.77 1.52
N LEU A 181 18.30 -12.80 0.71
CA LEU A 181 17.00 -12.14 0.87
C LEU A 181 16.01 -12.52 -0.22
N ASN A 182 16.44 -13.33 -1.19
CA ASN A 182 15.59 -13.83 -2.26
C ASN A 182 15.52 -15.36 -2.22
N GLN A 183 14.42 -15.88 -2.71
CA GLN A 183 14.24 -17.32 -2.90
C GLN A 183 15.20 -17.84 -3.97
N GLY A 184 15.24 -19.16 -4.17
CA GLY A 184 16.15 -19.80 -5.10
C GLY A 184 16.04 -19.35 -6.56
N ASP A 185 14.98 -18.64 -6.94
CA ASP A 185 14.79 -18.04 -8.25
C ASP A 185 15.49 -16.66 -8.41
N GLY A 186 16.00 -16.09 -7.32
CA GLY A 186 16.69 -14.80 -7.29
C GLY A 186 15.82 -13.56 -7.54
N MET A 187 14.48 -13.73 -7.55
CA MET A 187 13.52 -12.68 -7.89
C MET A 187 12.52 -12.39 -6.76
N HIS A 188 11.99 -13.45 -6.15
CA HIS A 188 10.98 -13.30 -5.10
C HIS A 188 11.66 -13.23 -3.74
N PRO A 189 11.28 -12.27 -2.88
CA PRO A 189 11.84 -12.16 -1.54
C PRO A 189 11.57 -13.40 -0.70
N THR A 190 12.48 -13.70 0.23
CA THR A 190 12.19 -14.57 1.40
C THR A 190 11.36 -13.78 2.42
N ALA A 191 10.85 -14.42 3.47
CA ALA A 191 10.17 -13.74 4.56
C ALA A 191 11.03 -12.60 5.16
N ALA A 192 12.35 -12.80 5.29
CA ALA A 192 13.28 -11.77 5.72
C ALA A 192 13.40 -10.62 4.71
N GLY A 193 13.39 -10.93 3.41
CA GLY A 193 13.36 -9.92 2.34
C GLY A 193 12.08 -9.10 2.37
N ASP A 194 10.93 -9.74 2.59
CA ASP A 194 9.63 -9.06 2.66
C ASP A 194 9.50 -8.08 3.84
N LEU A 195 10.18 -8.32 4.95
CA LEU A 195 10.28 -7.33 6.03
C LEU A 195 10.97 -6.04 5.56
N ILE A 196 12.02 -6.14 4.75
CA ILE A 196 12.72 -4.98 4.18
C ILE A 196 11.84 -4.30 3.13
N VAL A 197 11.13 -5.07 2.29
CA VAL A 197 10.13 -4.53 1.36
C VAL A 197 9.05 -3.76 2.11
N ALA A 198 8.55 -4.31 3.22
CA ALA A 198 7.59 -3.63 4.08
C ALA A 198 8.14 -2.30 4.61
N ASP A 199 9.42 -2.24 5.00
CA ASP A 199 10.07 -0.99 5.45
C ASP A 199 10.18 0.05 4.33
N ASN A 200 10.47 -0.37 3.10
CA ASN A 200 10.49 0.51 1.93
C ASN A 200 9.13 1.15 1.68
N VAL A 201 8.08 0.36 1.73
CA VAL A 201 6.70 0.82 1.54
C VAL A 201 6.23 1.66 2.73
N TRP A 202 6.54 1.23 3.97
CA TRP A 202 6.12 1.89 5.20
C TRP A 202 6.57 3.34 5.28
N ARG A 203 7.80 3.66 4.85
CA ARG A 203 8.32 5.03 4.81
C ARG A 203 7.42 5.98 4.01
N VAL A 204 6.74 5.47 2.98
CA VAL A 204 5.87 6.27 2.10
C VAL A 204 4.42 6.27 2.57
N VAL A 205 3.90 5.13 3.04
CA VAL A 205 2.48 5.04 3.41
C VAL A 205 2.21 5.54 4.83
N ARG A 206 3.16 5.43 5.77
CA ARG A 206 2.97 5.81 7.17
C ARG A 206 2.46 7.26 7.37
N PRO A 207 3.01 8.28 6.71
CA PRO A 207 2.49 9.64 6.81
C PRO A 207 1.02 9.74 6.38
N LEU A 208 0.63 9.01 5.34
CA LEU A 208 -0.72 9.01 4.80
C LEU A 208 -1.76 8.41 5.75
N LEU A 209 -1.37 7.51 6.66
CA LEU A 209 -2.27 6.88 7.60
C LEU A 209 -2.73 7.81 8.73
N SER A 210 -2.01 8.90 8.97
CA SER A 210 -2.27 9.87 10.04
C SER A 210 -3.02 11.11 9.54
N GLU A 211 -3.17 11.26 8.23
CA GLU A 211 -3.93 12.36 7.65
C GLU A 211 -5.43 12.07 7.70
N PRO A 212 -6.25 13.10 7.96
CA PRO A 212 -7.70 12.98 8.05
C PRO A 212 -8.35 12.53 6.74
#